data_ddfedf2ee425ed4487ed5de1b9e1a88d
#
_entry.id   ddfedf2ee425ed4487ed5de1b9e1a88d
#
_cell.length_a   1.000
_cell.length_b   1.000
_cell.length_c   1.000
_cell.angle_alpha   90.00
_cell.angle_beta   90.00
_cell.angle_gamma   90.00
#
_symmetry.space_group_name_H-M   'P 1'
#
loop_
_entity.id
_entity.type
_entity.pdbx_description
1 polymer ?
#
loop_
_entity_poly.entity_id
_entity_poly.type
_entity_poly.pdbx_seq_one_letter_code
_entity_poly.pdbx_strand_id
1 'polypeptide(L)'
;RMLRSILRLFISILLLIYKRLPPEFSKKSSLRLLKFSFDYFNSFFSAYVDKEKLVDDKFQLNGLSFKNNIGIAAGLDKEGKYFSALGSLGFGFIEVGTFTPEAQEGNKRPRIRRLKDQSIINRLGFNNPGIIEGIKNIKKNIHNFDGVLGVSIGKNKNTELKNAYEDYIFCMNQSYEVADYL
;
A
#
# COMPACT_ATOMS: atom_id res chain seq x y z
N ARG A 1 9.65 27.72 8.15
CA ARG A 1 8.51 28.04 7.23
C ARG A 1 8.95 27.99 5.77
N MET A 2 10.03 28.69 5.38
CA MET A 2 10.56 28.73 4.00
C MET A 2 10.85 27.35 3.41
N LEU A 3 11.55 26.47 4.14
CA LEU A 3 11.88 25.12 3.68
C LEU A 3 10.63 24.26 3.39
N ARG A 4 9.58 24.36 4.24
CA ARG A 4 8.29 23.68 4.01
C ARG A 4 7.61 24.17 2.73
N SER A 5 7.66 25.49 2.43
CA SER A 5 7.07 26.04 1.22
C SER A 5 7.81 25.58 -0.05
N ILE A 6 9.13 25.55 -0.02
CA ILE A 6 9.97 25.03 -1.12
C ILE A 6 9.66 23.56 -1.37
N LEU A 7 9.58 22.75 -0.32
CA LEU A 7 9.27 21.33 -0.44
C LEU A 7 7.87 21.09 -1.01
N ARG A 8 6.86 21.86 -0.57
CA ARG A 8 5.50 21.80 -1.13
C ARG A 8 5.48 22.14 -2.61
N LEU A 9 6.21 23.18 -3.02
CA LEU A 9 6.33 23.54 -4.43
C LEU A 9 6.97 22.42 -5.24
N PHE A 10 8.07 21.85 -4.76
CA PHE A 10 8.75 20.72 -5.41
C PHE A 10 7.83 19.52 -5.57
N ILE A 11 7.09 19.13 -4.51
CA ILE A 11 6.13 18.03 -4.56
C ILE A 11 5.00 18.34 -5.55
N SER A 12 4.49 19.58 -5.59
CA SER A 12 3.45 19.97 -6.54
C SER A 12 3.92 19.84 -7.98
N ILE A 13 5.14 20.26 -8.29
CA ILE A 13 5.74 20.10 -9.62
C ILE A 13 5.90 18.62 -9.95
N LEU A 14 6.40 17.82 -9.01
CA LEU A 14 6.55 16.38 -9.17
C LEU A 14 5.21 15.70 -9.47
N LEU A 15 4.15 16.06 -8.76
CA LEU A 15 2.79 15.55 -8.99
C LEU A 15 2.26 15.90 -10.38
N LEU A 16 2.55 17.13 -10.90
CA LEU A 16 2.18 17.51 -12.26
C LEU A 16 2.87 16.64 -13.31
N ILE A 17 4.14 16.31 -13.10
CA ILE A 17 4.89 15.38 -13.95
C ILE A 17 4.28 13.98 -13.90
N TYR A 18 4.04 13.46 -12.70
CA TYR A 18 3.46 12.12 -12.51
C TYR A 18 2.05 11.97 -13.11
N LYS A 19 1.26 13.04 -13.15
CA LYS A 19 -0.05 13.03 -13.81
C LYS A 19 0.04 12.78 -15.33
N ARG A 20 1.16 13.12 -15.97
CA ARG A 20 1.38 12.93 -17.42
C ARG A 20 2.01 11.59 -17.78
N LEU A 21 2.63 10.92 -16.83
CA LEU A 21 3.27 9.61 -17.05
C LEU A 21 2.25 8.46 -17.08
N PRO A 22 2.58 7.32 -17.70
CA PRO A 22 1.72 6.14 -17.66
C PRO A 22 1.34 5.76 -16.21
N PRO A 23 0.06 5.46 -15.91
CA PRO A 23 -0.42 5.31 -14.54
C PRO A 23 0.34 4.27 -13.71
N GLU A 24 0.67 3.13 -14.32
CA GLU A 24 1.38 2.04 -13.63
C GLU A 24 2.84 2.42 -13.33
N PHE A 25 3.48 3.15 -14.23
CA PHE A 25 4.82 3.70 -14.01
C PHE A 25 4.81 4.76 -12.90
N SER A 26 3.87 5.71 -12.96
CA SER A 26 3.69 6.73 -11.93
C SER A 26 3.54 6.13 -10.55
N LYS A 27 2.63 5.15 -10.41
CA LYS A 27 2.43 4.44 -9.14
C LYS A 27 3.73 3.81 -8.63
N LYS A 28 4.40 3.03 -9.46
CA LYS A 28 5.61 2.29 -9.06
C LYS A 28 6.77 3.21 -8.68
N SER A 29 6.99 4.27 -9.46
CA SER A 29 8.08 5.21 -9.20
C SER A 29 7.81 6.12 -8.02
N SER A 30 6.56 6.57 -7.82
CA SER A 30 6.20 7.37 -6.64
C SER A 30 6.32 6.60 -5.33
N LEU A 31 5.90 5.33 -5.30
CA LEU A 31 6.07 4.48 -4.12
C LEU A 31 7.55 4.20 -3.80
N ARG A 32 8.38 4.01 -4.82
CA ARG A 32 9.83 3.86 -4.64
C ARG A 32 10.47 5.12 -4.09
N LEU A 33 10.09 6.29 -4.64
CA LEU A 33 10.59 7.57 -4.16
C LEU A 33 10.13 7.83 -2.72
N LEU A 34 8.87 7.54 -2.39
CA LEU A 34 8.34 7.63 -1.05
C LEU A 34 9.14 6.79 -0.06
N LYS A 35 9.34 5.50 -0.40
CA LYS A 35 10.14 4.60 0.45
C LYS A 35 11.57 5.07 0.61
N PHE A 36 12.22 5.47 -0.47
CA PHE A 36 13.59 6.03 -0.41
C PHE A 36 13.65 7.25 0.51
N SER A 37 12.69 8.17 0.38
CA SER A 37 12.62 9.35 1.25
C SER A 37 12.39 8.98 2.71
N PHE A 38 11.56 7.98 2.99
CA PHE A 38 11.31 7.47 4.32
C PHE A 38 12.55 6.81 4.93
N ASP A 39 13.22 5.95 4.17
CA ASP A 39 14.37 5.18 4.65
C ASP A 39 15.61 6.06 4.94
N TYR A 40 15.84 7.12 4.15
CA TYR A 40 17.05 7.94 4.24
C TYR A 40 16.84 9.35 4.82
N PHE A 41 15.62 9.87 4.79
CA PHE A 41 15.29 11.24 5.20
C PHE A 41 14.12 11.30 6.16
N ASN A 42 14.01 10.34 7.09
CA ASN A 42 12.86 10.21 7.98
C ASN A 42 12.57 11.50 8.80
N SER A 43 13.61 12.18 9.30
CA SER A 43 13.47 13.47 9.99
C SER A 43 12.90 14.59 9.11
N PHE A 44 13.22 14.56 7.81
CA PHE A 44 12.72 15.50 6.82
C PHE A 44 11.26 15.20 6.47
N PHE A 45 10.94 13.92 6.40
CA PHE A 45 9.60 13.42 6.09
C PHE A 45 8.62 13.73 7.22
N SER A 46 9.02 13.51 8.48
CA SER A 46 8.22 13.86 9.66
C SER A 46 7.96 15.37 9.79
N ALA A 47 8.87 16.21 9.26
CA ALA A 47 8.67 17.66 9.22
C ALA A 47 7.67 18.10 8.13
N TYR A 48 7.47 17.29 7.08
CA TYR A 48 6.50 17.58 6.01
C TYR A 48 5.08 17.19 6.40
N VAL A 49 4.93 16.05 7.06
CA VAL A 49 3.64 15.60 7.59
C VAL A 49 3.30 16.47 8.79
N ASP A 50 2.31 17.33 8.61
CA ASP A 50 1.81 18.23 9.65
C ASP A 50 1.01 17.37 10.66
N LYS A 51 1.72 16.80 11.65
CA LYS A 51 1.12 15.92 12.65
C LYS A 51 -0.05 16.55 13.41
N GLU A 52 -0.07 17.89 13.50
CA GLU A 52 -1.18 18.64 14.14
C GLU A 52 -2.46 18.64 13.29
N LYS A 53 -2.34 18.34 11.98
CA LYS A 53 -3.49 18.24 11.07
C LYS A 53 -3.96 16.81 10.82
N LEU A 54 -3.24 15.83 11.34
CA LEU A 54 -3.72 14.46 11.32
C LEU A 54 -4.91 14.38 12.26
N VAL A 55 -6.01 13.89 11.74
CA VAL A 55 -7.23 13.68 12.53
C VAL A 55 -6.88 12.67 13.61
N ASP A 56 -6.77 13.12 14.84
CA ASP A 56 -6.62 12.26 16.04
C ASP A 56 -8.02 11.81 16.46
N ASP A 57 -8.59 10.92 15.66
CA ASP A 57 -9.91 10.34 15.86
C ASP A 57 -9.76 8.84 16.15
N LYS A 58 -9.11 8.58 17.30
CA LYS A 58 -8.85 7.21 17.76
C LYS A 58 -10.15 6.48 18.04
N PHE A 59 -10.27 5.28 17.53
CA PHE A 59 -11.39 4.41 17.82
C PHE A 59 -10.94 2.96 17.97
N GLN A 60 -11.82 2.16 18.56
CA GLN A 60 -11.62 0.71 18.69
C GLN A 60 -12.69 -0.04 17.88
N LEU A 61 -12.25 -1.07 17.19
CA LEU A 61 -13.11 -1.98 16.45
C LEU A 61 -12.57 -3.41 16.56
N ASN A 62 -13.39 -4.35 17.01
CA ASN A 62 -13.04 -5.76 17.16
C ASN A 62 -11.72 -6.02 17.92
N GLY A 63 -11.46 -5.23 18.97
CA GLY A 63 -10.23 -5.35 19.79
C GLY A 63 -9.00 -4.65 19.18
N LEU A 64 -9.08 -4.09 17.98
CA LEU A 64 -8.02 -3.33 17.34
C LEU A 64 -8.17 -1.84 17.64
N SER A 65 -7.05 -1.16 17.92
CA SER A 65 -6.99 0.28 18.16
C SER A 65 -6.48 1.01 16.92
N PHE A 66 -7.34 1.84 16.34
CA PHE A 66 -7.01 2.64 15.16
C PHE A 66 -6.68 4.07 15.55
N LYS A 67 -5.65 4.67 14.92
CA LYS A 67 -5.26 6.07 15.15
C LYS A 67 -6.28 7.06 14.59
N ASN A 68 -6.91 6.69 13.49
CA ASN A 68 -7.99 7.42 12.84
C ASN A 68 -8.73 6.50 11.86
N ASN A 69 -9.84 6.98 11.32
CA ASN A 69 -10.72 6.26 10.43
C ASN A 69 -10.34 6.32 8.94
N ILE A 70 -9.15 6.83 8.61
CA ILE A 70 -8.68 6.94 7.23
C ILE A 70 -7.57 5.92 7.01
N GLY A 71 -7.78 5.01 6.05
CA GLY A 71 -6.81 3.98 5.69
C GLY A 71 -6.55 3.87 4.21
N ILE A 72 -5.59 3.04 3.86
CA ILE A 72 -5.26 2.68 2.48
C ILE A 72 -5.74 1.26 2.22
N ALA A 73 -6.63 1.10 1.24
CA ALA A 73 -7.11 -0.20 0.80
C ALA A 73 -6.05 -0.96 0.00
N ALA A 74 -6.19 -2.29 -0.06
CA ALA A 74 -5.37 -3.17 -0.87
C ALA A 74 -5.31 -2.74 -2.35
N GLY A 75 -4.20 -3.06 -3.01
CA GLY A 75 -3.97 -2.70 -4.41
C GLY A 75 -2.96 -1.57 -4.61
N LEU A 76 -2.71 -0.72 -3.61
CA LEU A 76 -1.64 0.27 -3.68
C LEU A 76 -0.28 -0.38 -3.38
N ASP A 77 -0.10 -1.00 -2.23
CA ASP A 77 1.09 -1.80 -1.89
C ASP A 77 0.84 -3.28 -2.11
N LYS A 78 1.07 -3.73 -3.35
CA LYS A 78 0.89 -5.14 -3.75
C LYS A 78 2.09 -6.02 -3.42
N GLU A 79 3.15 -5.45 -2.90
CA GLU A 79 4.40 -6.15 -2.63
C GLU A 79 4.69 -6.27 -1.12
N GLY A 80 3.94 -5.55 -0.26
CA GLY A 80 4.22 -5.47 1.18
C GLY A 80 5.53 -4.73 1.52
N LYS A 81 5.93 -3.78 0.67
CA LYS A 81 7.22 -3.07 0.78
C LYS A 81 7.08 -1.62 1.22
N TYR A 82 5.92 -1.02 1.02
CA TYR A 82 5.74 0.43 1.08
C TYR A 82 4.83 0.88 2.22
N PHE A 83 4.16 -0.05 2.90
CA PHE A 83 3.15 0.25 3.92
C PHE A 83 3.71 1.10 5.08
N SER A 84 4.95 0.87 5.55
CA SER A 84 5.57 1.68 6.61
C SER A 84 5.76 3.13 6.16
N ALA A 85 6.25 3.34 4.93
CA ALA A 85 6.41 4.67 4.37
C ALA A 85 5.05 5.35 4.09
N LEU A 86 4.02 4.58 3.70
CA LEU A 86 2.66 5.08 3.57
C LEU A 86 2.06 5.44 4.92
N GLY A 87 2.28 4.62 5.95
CA GLY A 87 1.81 4.88 7.32
C GLY A 87 2.39 6.14 7.93
N SER A 88 3.64 6.48 7.58
CA SER A 88 4.26 7.73 8.03
C SER A 88 3.56 9.00 7.52
N LEU A 89 2.69 8.88 6.51
CA LEU A 89 1.82 9.95 6.01
C LEU A 89 0.60 10.21 6.92
N GLY A 90 0.38 9.36 7.93
CA GLY A 90 -0.66 9.56 8.95
C GLY A 90 -1.92 8.75 8.77
N PHE A 91 -1.92 7.73 7.92
CA PHE A 91 -3.03 6.80 7.82
C PHE A 91 -3.16 5.94 9.09
N GLY A 92 -4.38 5.73 9.56
CA GLY A 92 -4.67 4.94 10.75
C GLY A 92 -4.49 3.44 10.55
N PHE A 93 -4.68 2.96 9.33
CA PHE A 93 -4.48 1.57 8.93
C PHE A 93 -4.08 1.46 7.47
N ILE A 94 -3.47 0.34 7.11
CA ILE A 94 -3.06 0.05 5.73
C ILE A 94 -3.34 -1.42 5.43
N GLU A 95 -3.94 -1.65 4.28
CA GLU A 95 -4.16 -2.98 3.75
C GLU A 95 -3.20 -3.22 2.57
N VAL A 96 -2.37 -4.26 2.70
CA VAL A 96 -1.40 -4.66 1.67
C VAL A 96 -1.92 -5.83 0.84
N GLY A 97 -1.40 -6.02 -0.34
CA GLY A 97 -1.79 -7.09 -1.27
C GLY A 97 -2.70 -6.56 -2.38
N THR A 98 -3.56 -7.38 -2.97
CA THR A 98 -3.96 -8.76 -2.67
C THR A 98 -2.82 -9.71 -3.02
N PHE A 99 -2.52 -10.66 -2.13
CA PHE A 99 -1.60 -11.76 -2.38
C PHE A 99 -2.37 -13.03 -2.74
N THR A 100 -1.75 -13.84 -3.60
CA THR A 100 -2.20 -15.19 -3.93
C THR A 100 -1.13 -16.20 -3.49
N PRO A 101 -1.42 -17.49 -3.34
CA PRO A 101 -0.41 -18.49 -2.97
C PRO A 101 0.87 -18.37 -3.78
N GLU A 102 0.74 -18.37 -5.09
CA GLU A 102 1.84 -18.19 -6.03
C GLU A 102 1.85 -16.79 -6.64
N ALA A 103 3.03 -16.35 -7.07
CA ALA A 103 3.17 -15.11 -7.82
C ALA A 103 2.39 -15.16 -9.14
N GLN A 104 1.77 -14.04 -9.52
CA GLN A 104 1.15 -13.93 -10.83
C GLN A 104 1.34 -12.54 -11.43
N GLU A 105 1.55 -12.48 -12.75
CA GLU A 105 1.81 -11.22 -13.46
C GLU A 105 0.57 -10.34 -13.63
N GLY A 106 -0.61 -10.96 -13.56
CA GLY A 106 -1.88 -10.33 -13.89
C GLY A 106 -2.10 -10.18 -15.39
N ASN A 107 -2.97 -9.25 -15.77
CA ASN A 107 -3.35 -9.04 -17.17
C ASN A 107 -2.27 -8.32 -17.99
N LYS A 108 -2.26 -8.51 -19.30
CA LYS A 108 -1.39 -7.80 -20.24
C LYS A 108 -1.61 -6.28 -20.16
N ARG A 109 -0.53 -5.52 -20.32
CA ARG A 109 -0.56 -4.05 -20.37
C ARG A 109 -1.03 -3.56 -21.76
N PRO A 110 -1.67 -2.36 -21.82
CA PRO A 110 -2.03 -1.45 -20.73
C PRO A 110 -3.24 -1.97 -19.94
N ARG A 111 -3.19 -1.85 -18.61
CA ARG A 111 -4.19 -2.40 -17.69
C ARG A 111 -4.67 -1.39 -16.64
N ILE A 112 -4.24 -0.14 -16.77
CA ILE A 112 -4.75 1.03 -16.03
C ILE A 112 -4.92 2.17 -17.02
N ARG A 113 -6.06 2.86 -16.95
CA ARG A 113 -6.34 4.07 -17.73
C ARG A 113 -6.95 5.15 -16.85
N ARG A 114 -6.43 6.37 -16.98
CA ARG A 114 -7.08 7.57 -16.42
C ARG A 114 -8.17 8.05 -17.37
N LEU A 115 -9.30 8.44 -16.83
CA LEU A 115 -10.41 9.03 -17.56
C LEU A 115 -10.40 10.56 -17.40
N LYS A 116 -11.21 11.26 -18.21
CA LYS A 116 -11.24 12.73 -18.25
C LYS A 116 -11.77 13.36 -16.95
N ASP A 117 -12.65 12.65 -16.24
CA ASP A 117 -13.28 13.04 -14.96
C ASP A 117 -12.40 12.75 -13.74
N GLN A 118 -11.10 12.52 -13.92
CA GLN A 118 -10.12 12.14 -12.90
C GLN A 118 -10.32 10.73 -12.32
N SER A 119 -11.28 9.96 -12.81
CA SER A 119 -11.45 8.56 -12.40
C SER A 119 -10.39 7.66 -13.05
N ILE A 120 -10.24 6.46 -12.51
CA ILE A 120 -9.29 5.44 -12.97
C ILE A 120 -10.04 4.14 -13.20
N ILE A 121 -9.92 3.59 -14.40
CA ILE A 121 -10.35 2.23 -14.70
C ILE A 121 -9.15 1.30 -14.75
N ASN A 122 -9.28 0.10 -14.19
CA ASN A 122 -8.21 -0.89 -14.25
C ASN A 122 -8.73 -2.32 -14.47
N ARG A 123 -7.84 -3.15 -14.97
CA ARG A 123 -8.00 -4.60 -15.11
C ARG A 123 -6.69 -5.28 -14.72
N LEU A 124 -6.18 -5.03 -13.53
CA LEU A 124 -4.84 -5.46 -13.10
C LEU A 124 -4.68 -6.99 -13.06
N GLY A 125 -5.73 -7.73 -12.68
CA GLY A 125 -5.70 -9.19 -12.63
C GLY A 125 -4.85 -9.73 -11.48
N PHE A 126 -4.90 -9.12 -10.30
CA PHE A 126 -4.21 -9.54 -9.08
C PHE A 126 -2.71 -9.79 -9.25
N ASN A 127 -2.02 -8.92 -9.99
CA ASN A 127 -0.56 -9.02 -10.10
C ASN A 127 0.10 -8.81 -8.74
N ASN A 128 0.86 -9.82 -8.28
CA ASN A 128 1.51 -9.83 -6.98
C ASN A 128 2.68 -10.82 -6.96
N PRO A 129 3.60 -10.72 -5.98
CA PRO A 129 4.79 -11.59 -5.89
C PRO A 129 4.54 -12.96 -5.24
N GLY A 130 3.29 -13.29 -4.90
CA GLY A 130 2.92 -14.43 -4.06
C GLY A 130 3.00 -14.11 -2.57
N ILE A 131 2.24 -14.87 -1.77
CA ILE A 131 2.12 -14.61 -0.33
C ILE A 131 3.46 -14.74 0.40
N ILE A 132 4.28 -15.72 0.08
CA ILE A 132 5.56 -15.98 0.76
C ILE A 132 6.50 -14.78 0.63
N GLU A 133 6.68 -14.25 -0.58
CA GLU A 133 7.53 -13.06 -0.77
C GLU A 133 6.86 -11.80 -0.18
N GLY A 134 5.54 -11.71 -0.23
CA GLY A 134 4.78 -10.64 0.42
C GLY A 134 5.04 -10.59 1.94
N ILE A 135 4.88 -11.71 2.63
CA ILE A 135 5.12 -11.84 4.07
C ILE A 135 6.58 -11.55 4.43
N LYS A 136 7.52 -12.05 3.65
CA LYS A 136 8.94 -11.73 3.83
C LYS A 136 9.21 -10.21 3.75
N ASN A 137 8.57 -9.52 2.83
CA ASN A 137 8.68 -8.07 2.71
C ASN A 137 8.02 -7.34 3.90
N ILE A 138 6.87 -7.83 4.36
CA ILE A 138 6.18 -7.30 5.54
C ILE A 138 7.07 -7.43 6.78
N LYS A 139 7.58 -8.63 7.06
CA LYS A 139 8.46 -8.90 8.22
C LYS A 139 9.70 -7.99 8.26
N LYS A 140 10.24 -7.58 7.12
CA LYS A 140 11.37 -6.64 7.04
C LYS A 140 11.04 -5.21 7.44
N ASN A 141 9.79 -4.80 7.30
CA ASN A 141 9.40 -3.40 7.44
C ASN A 141 8.44 -3.14 8.61
N ILE A 142 7.87 -4.19 9.22
CA ILE A 142 6.79 -4.07 10.20
C ILE A 142 7.21 -3.30 11.47
N HIS A 143 8.47 -3.40 11.87
CA HIS A 143 9.01 -2.68 13.02
C HIS A 143 9.00 -1.14 12.88
N ASN A 144 8.84 -0.65 11.66
CA ASN A 144 8.73 0.78 11.35
C ASN A 144 7.27 1.24 11.14
N PHE A 145 6.30 0.39 11.50
CA PHE A 145 4.88 0.69 11.32
C PHE A 145 4.14 0.47 12.65
N ASP A 146 3.44 1.49 13.11
CA ASP A 146 2.69 1.48 14.36
C ASP A 146 1.18 1.70 14.16
N GLY A 147 0.67 1.39 12.97
CA GLY A 147 -0.76 1.36 12.62
C GLY A 147 -1.29 -0.07 12.57
N VAL A 148 -2.57 -0.21 12.24
CA VAL A 148 -3.22 -1.51 12.00
C VAL A 148 -2.90 -1.97 10.58
N LEU A 149 -2.39 -3.20 10.45
CA LEU A 149 -2.02 -3.81 9.18
C LEU A 149 -3.01 -4.88 8.75
N GLY A 150 -3.73 -4.63 7.67
CA GLY A 150 -4.53 -5.64 6.97
C GLY A 150 -3.72 -6.33 5.87
N VAL A 151 -3.99 -7.61 5.65
CA VAL A 151 -3.43 -8.37 4.54
C VAL A 151 -4.55 -8.93 3.67
N SER A 152 -4.69 -8.39 2.47
CA SER A 152 -5.66 -8.87 1.50
C SER A 152 -5.15 -10.13 0.81
N ILE A 153 -5.95 -11.19 0.81
CA ILE A 153 -5.63 -12.50 0.23
C ILE A 153 -6.64 -12.88 -0.85
N GLY A 154 -6.22 -13.71 -1.78
CA GLY A 154 -7.07 -14.18 -2.85
C GLY A 154 -6.56 -15.46 -3.50
N LYS A 155 -7.43 -16.12 -4.29
CA LYS A 155 -7.03 -17.31 -5.03
C LYS A 155 -6.20 -16.97 -6.27
N ASN A 156 -5.33 -17.86 -6.69
CA ASN A 156 -4.65 -17.79 -7.97
C ASN A 156 -5.65 -17.88 -9.15
N LYS A 157 -5.29 -17.27 -10.26
CA LYS A 157 -6.12 -17.28 -11.48
C LYS A 157 -6.42 -18.69 -11.97
N ASN A 158 -5.43 -19.59 -11.90
CA ASN A 158 -5.51 -20.94 -12.42
C ASN A 158 -6.16 -21.92 -11.44
N THR A 159 -6.37 -21.56 -10.19
CA THR A 159 -7.09 -22.39 -9.21
C THR A 159 -8.56 -22.45 -9.59
N GLU A 160 -9.11 -23.63 -9.72
CA GLU A 160 -10.54 -23.83 -9.96
C GLU A 160 -11.37 -23.30 -8.77
N LEU A 161 -12.58 -22.83 -9.05
CA LEU A 161 -13.42 -22.22 -8.01
C LEU A 161 -13.74 -23.19 -6.86
N LYS A 162 -13.93 -24.48 -7.16
CA LYS A 162 -14.18 -25.52 -6.13
C LYS A 162 -13.02 -25.69 -5.14
N ASN A 163 -11.78 -25.36 -5.55
CA ASN A 163 -10.56 -25.48 -4.75
C ASN A 163 -10.10 -24.12 -4.19
N ALA A 164 -10.87 -23.05 -4.41
CA ALA A 164 -10.49 -21.70 -3.99
C ALA A 164 -10.18 -21.61 -2.48
N TYR A 165 -10.88 -22.35 -1.66
CA TYR A 165 -10.71 -22.38 -0.21
C TYR A 165 -9.30 -22.82 0.21
N GLU A 166 -8.64 -23.69 -0.55
CA GLU A 166 -7.27 -24.14 -0.28
C GLU A 166 -6.27 -22.99 -0.39
N ASP A 167 -6.43 -22.15 -1.43
CA ASP A 167 -5.63 -20.95 -1.64
C ASP A 167 -5.82 -19.94 -0.50
N TYR A 168 -7.07 -19.73 -0.05
CA TYR A 168 -7.37 -18.82 1.07
C TYR A 168 -6.79 -19.35 2.39
N ILE A 169 -6.94 -20.64 2.69
CA ILE A 169 -6.37 -21.26 3.89
C ILE A 169 -4.85 -21.13 3.87
N PHE A 170 -4.23 -21.44 2.74
CA PHE A 170 -2.78 -21.31 2.59
C PHE A 170 -2.32 -19.87 2.88
N CYS A 171 -2.92 -18.87 2.22
CA CYS A 171 -2.57 -17.46 2.42
C CYS A 171 -2.85 -17.00 3.85
N MET A 172 -3.96 -17.41 4.46
CA MET A 172 -4.31 -17.10 5.85
C MET A 172 -3.23 -17.59 6.81
N ASN A 173 -2.82 -18.86 6.68
CA ASN A 173 -1.79 -19.45 7.54
C ASN A 173 -0.44 -18.72 7.43
N GLN A 174 -0.08 -18.23 6.24
CA GLN A 174 1.14 -17.46 6.05
C GLN A 174 1.06 -16.04 6.64
N SER A 175 -0.14 -15.47 6.69
CA SER A 175 -0.35 -14.08 7.13
C SER A 175 -0.60 -13.94 8.63
N TYR A 176 -0.99 -15.00 9.31
CA TYR A 176 -1.54 -14.97 10.67
C TYR A 176 -0.65 -14.27 11.70
N GLU A 177 0.67 -14.41 11.57
CA GLU A 177 1.63 -13.82 12.51
C GLU A 177 1.90 -12.33 12.28
N VAL A 178 1.53 -11.77 11.13
CA VAL A 178 1.90 -10.40 10.75
C VAL A 178 0.71 -9.48 10.50
N ALA A 179 -0.49 -10.05 10.31
CA ALA A 179 -1.70 -9.32 10.02
C ALA A 179 -2.52 -9.09 11.29
N ASP A 180 -3.00 -7.87 11.47
CA ASP A 180 -4.00 -7.57 12.49
C ASP A 180 -5.40 -8.02 12.04
N TYR A 181 -5.65 -8.05 10.71
CA TYR A 181 -6.87 -8.61 10.09
C TYR A 181 -6.61 -9.07 8.65
N LEU A 182 -7.53 -9.90 8.10
CA LEU A 182 -7.53 -10.42 6.73
C LEU A 182 -8.78 -9.97 5.97
#